data_400961ca9b455a09f3aebff7af9c5d1b
#
_entry.id   400961ca9b455a09f3aebff7af9c5d1b
#
_cell.length_a   1.000
_cell.length_b   1.000
_cell.length_c   1.000
_cell.angle_alpha   90.00
_cell.angle_beta   90.00
_cell.angle_gamma   90.00
#
_symmetry.space_group_name_H-M   'P 1'
#
loop_
_entity.id
_entity.type
_entity.pdbx_description
1 polymer ?
#
loop_
_entity_poly.entity_id
_entity_poly.type
_entity_poly.pdbx_seq_one_letter_code
_entity_poly.pdbx_strand_id
1 'polypeptide(L)'
;MTESSRLALSDPLYGTWELEEPLLLELYRSRAVQRLAHIYQAGATAFVKTERNTTRLEHSVGVMLLLRRLGASVEEQAAGLLHDVPHTAFSHVVDFVFPNHQHAYHEEHRETFIATTDLPGVLERQGVDWRWLSEAENFSLLEQPLPALCADRLDYFLRDGYALGLLDSAEVGTLLDHLQVWEGRIVVDDLEAARLLGERFIDLDDAIWCNVQEVGWYALMARALQAAMAAGLLDEEDFWGTDEAIMARLRATENEEVQRWLHLLRRDVDFARVAEGGDLQVLPKVRAVDPPVLEGEGVVPLSRLDPAFAARRRSYVTRKEGGWALRILHGG
;
A
#
# COMPACT_ATOMS: atom_id res chain seq x y z
N MET A 1 -16.26 14.34 -29.52
CA MET A 1 -16.87 13.14 -28.93
C MET A 1 -17.22 13.53 -27.51
N THR A 2 -18.49 13.53 -27.12
CA THR A 2 -18.87 13.78 -25.72
C THR A 2 -18.35 12.59 -24.90
N GLU A 3 -17.42 12.86 -24.00
CA GLU A 3 -17.00 11.84 -23.02
C GLU A 3 -18.22 11.34 -22.26
N SER A 4 -18.28 10.03 -22.00
CA SER A 4 -19.37 9.43 -21.25
C SER A 4 -19.47 10.11 -19.89
N SER A 5 -20.68 10.56 -19.53
CA SER A 5 -20.97 11.15 -18.22
C SER A 5 -21.02 10.11 -17.10
N ARG A 6 -20.74 8.83 -17.40
CA ARG A 6 -20.77 7.70 -16.46
C ARG A 6 -19.63 6.75 -16.72
N LEU A 7 -19.16 6.09 -15.66
CA LEU A 7 -18.14 5.04 -15.69
C LEU A 7 -18.55 3.90 -14.76
N ALA A 8 -18.69 2.69 -15.31
CA ALA A 8 -18.85 1.50 -14.50
C ALA A 8 -17.47 0.97 -14.07
N LEU A 9 -17.27 0.81 -12.76
CA LEU A 9 -16.11 0.17 -12.15
C LEU A 9 -16.55 -1.15 -11.53
N SER A 10 -15.81 -2.22 -11.81
CA SER A 10 -16.03 -3.54 -11.19
C SER A 10 -14.81 -3.89 -10.37
N ASP A 11 -15.02 -4.17 -9.09
CA ASP A 11 -13.99 -4.53 -8.14
C ASP A 11 -14.33 -5.87 -7.48
N PRO A 12 -13.37 -6.78 -7.30
CA PRO A 12 -13.62 -8.11 -6.76
C PRO A 12 -14.09 -8.10 -5.30
N LEU A 13 -13.79 -7.05 -4.53
CA LEU A 13 -14.16 -6.92 -3.12
C LEU A 13 -15.45 -6.11 -2.93
N TYR A 14 -15.60 -5.04 -3.69
CA TYR A 14 -16.67 -4.05 -3.49
C TYR A 14 -17.80 -4.15 -4.51
N GLY A 15 -17.69 -5.05 -5.50
CA GLY A 15 -18.70 -5.24 -6.53
C GLY A 15 -18.65 -4.17 -7.63
N THR A 16 -19.79 -3.95 -8.30
CA THR A 16 -19.88 -3.01 -9.43
C THR A 16 -20.53 -1.71 -8.99
N TRP A 17 -19.89 -0.60 -9.33
CA TRP A 17 -20.32 0.76 -9.03
C TRP A 17 -20.35 1.62 -10.29
N GLU A 18 -21.35 2.48 -10.39
CA GLU A 18 -21.37 3.54 -11.41
C GLU A 18 -20.90 4.85 -10.79
N LEU A 19 -19.87 5.46 -11.38
CA LEU A 19 -19.44 6.82 -11.07
C LEU A 19 -20.14 7.79 -12.00
N GLU A 20 -20.79 8.81 -11.43
CA GLU A 20 -21.47 9.88 -12.14
C GLU A 20 -20.95 11.26 -11.73
N GLU A 21 -20.24 11.36 -10.61
CA GLU A 21 -19.68 12.59 -10.07
C GLU A 21 -18.57 13.12 -10.99
N PRO A 22 -18.72 14.35 -11.55
CA PRO A 22 -17.73 14.91 -12.48
C PRO A 22 -16.31 14.93 -11.93
N LEU A 23 -16.15 15.24 -10.64
CA LEU A 23 -14.86 15.24 -9.95
C LEU A 23 -14.18 13.87 -10.04
N LEU A 24 -14.86 12.81 -9.62
CA LEU A 24 -14.29 11.46 -9.61
C LEU A 24 -14.01 10.95 -11.04
N LEU A 25 -14.88 11.27 -12.01
CA LEU A 25 -14.68 10.90 -13.40
C LEU A 25 -13.44 11.56 -14.01
N GLU A 26 -13.25 12.87 -13.80
CA GLU A 26 -12.08 13.58 -14.33
C GLU A 26 -10.79 13.12 -13.64
N LEU A 27 -10.82 12.92 -12.32
CA LEU A 27 -9.67 12.41 -11.58
C LEU A 27 -9.28 11.01 -12.04
N TYR A 28 -10.24 10.09 -12.15
CA TYR A 28 -9.97 8.73 -12.63
C TYR A 28 -9.32 8.74 -14.03
N ARG A 29 -9.75 9.65 -14.93
CA ARG A 29 -9.22 9.77 -16.29
C ARG A 29 -7.92 10.56 -16.39
N SER A 30 -7.48 11.21 -15.33
CA SER A 30 -6.23 11.98 -15.32
C SER A 30 -5.01 11.07 -15.58
N ARG A 31 -3.98 11.63 -16.20
CA ARG A 31 -2.75 10.89 -16.48
C ARG A 31 -2.04 10.47 -15.19
N ALA A 32 -2.11 11.31 -14.17
CA ALA A 32 -1.50 11.05 -12.87
C ALA A 32 -2.12 9.81 -12.21
N VAL A 33 -3.45 9.68 -12.19
CA VAL A 33 -4.14 8.50 -11.65
C VAL A 33 -3.92 7.28 -12.54
N GLN A 34 -4.02 7.42 -13.87
CA GLN A 34 -3.82 6.28 -14.79
C GLN A 34 -2.37 5.75 -14.76
N ARG A 35 -1.37 6.56 -14.38
CA ARG A 35 0.02 6.09 -14.15
C ARG A 35 0.06 4.97 -13.12
N LEU A 36 -0.80 4.99 -12.11
CA LEU A 36 -0.87 3.99 -11.05
C LEU A 36 -1.19 2.57 -11.57
N ALA A 37 -1.79 2.43 -12.75
CA ALA A 37 -1.98 1.13 -13.41
C ALA A 37 -0.65 0.45 -13.81
N HIS A 38 0.45 1.19 -13.79
CA HIS A 38 1.78 0.73 -14.17
C HIS A 38 2.76 0.70 -12.98
N ILE A 39 2.24 0.75 -11.75
CA ILE A 39 3.00 0.61 -10.52
C ILE A 39 2.35 -0.49 -9.69
N TYR A 40 3.11 -1.55 -9.42
CA TYR A 40 2.63 -2.66 -8.59
C TYR A 40 2.70 -2.30 -7.11
N GLN A 41 1.61 -2.58 -6.39
CA GLN A 41 1.54 -2.35 -4.94
C GLN A 41 2.59 -3.20 -4.19
N ALA A 42 2.82 -4.43 -4.64
CA ALA A 42 3.83 -5.32 -4.10
C ALA A 42 5.27 -4.98 -4.51
N GLY A 43 5.52 -3.87 -5.24
CA GLY A 43 6.84 -3.41 -5.61
C GLY A 43 7.72 -4.48 -6.24
N ALA A 44 8.92 -4.70 -5.68
CA ALA A 44 9.88 -5.69 -6.16
C ALA A 44 9.31 -7.11 -6.26
N THR A 45 8.41 -7.48 -5.34
CA THR A 45 7.83 -8.82 -5.27
C THR A 45 7.04 -9.19 -6.52
N ALA A 46 6.37 -8.22 -7.17
CA ALA A 46 5.64 -8.46 -8.41
C ALA A 46 6.51 -9.01 -9.55
N PHE A 47 7.81 -8.71 -9.53
CA PHE A 47 8.79 -9.21 -10.51
C PHE A 47 9.36 -10.60 -10.16
N VAL A 48 9.11 -11.07 -8.96
CA VAL A 48 9.51 -12.41 -8.48
C VAL A 48 8.32 -13.35 -8.44
N LYS A 49 7.18 -12.87 -7.95
CA LYS A 49 5.91 -13.59 -7.82
C LYS A 49 4.86 -12.89 -8.69
N THR A 50 4.70 -13.35 -9.92
CA THR A 50 3.80 -12.71 -10.91
C THR A 50 2.32 -12.73 -10.52
N GLU A 51 1.93 -13.55 -9.55
CA GLU A 51 0.61 -13.55 -8.93
C GLU A 51 0.36 -12.34 -7.99
N ARG A 52 1.43 -11.61 -7.63
CA ARG A 52 1.40 -10.38 -6.83
C ARG A 52 1.33 -9.13 -7.71
N ASN A 53 0.34 -9.09 -8.58
CA ASN A 53 0.23 -8.10 -9.67
C ASN A 53 -0.82 -7.02 -9.44
N THR A 54 -1.35 -6.88 -8.23
CA THR A 54 -2.23 -5.77 -7.86
C THR A 54 -1.53 -4.44 -8.14
N THR A 55 -2.18 -3.58 -8.91
CA THR A 55 -1.66 -2.24 -9.22
C THR A 55 -2.12 -1.22 -8.17
N ARG A 56 -1.39 -0.12 -8.07
CA ARG A 56 -1.81 0.99 -7.22
C ARG A 56 -3.10 1.66 -7.70
N LEU A 57 -3.43 1.56 -9.00
CA LEU A 57 -4.74 2.01 -9.50
C LEU A 57 -5.87 1.17 -8.92
N GLU A 58 -5.73 -0.17 -8.93
CA GLU A 58 -6.75 -1.06 -8.36
C GLU A 58 -6.93 -0.80 -6.86
N HIS A 59 -5.83 -0.58 -6.13
CA HIS A 59 -5.87 -0.20 -4.72
C HIS A 59 -6.54 1.17 -4.50
N SER A 60 -6.12 2.22 -5.22
CA SER A 60 -6.71 3.57 -5.09
C SER A 60 -8.20 3.60 -5.43
N VAL A 61 -8.62 2.85 -6.45
CA VAL A 61 -10.04 2.65 -6.76
C VAL A 61 -10.74 1.92 -5.62
N GLY A 62 -10.13 0.89 -5.06
CA GLY A 62 -10.66 0.16 -3.92
C GLY A 62 -10.84 1.04 -2.68
N VAL A 63 -9.87 1.87 -2.35
CA VAL A 63 -9.96 2.85 -1.25
C VAL A 63 -11.12 3.82 -1.47
N MET A 64 -11.25 4.37 -2.68
CA MET A 64 -12.38 5.23 -3.06
C MET A 64 -13.73 4.51 -2.88
N LEU A 65 -13.84 3.25 -3.33
CA LEU A 65 -15.08 2.47 -3.22
C LEU A 65 -15.40 2.09 -1.77
N LEU A 66 -14.40 1.79 -0.96
CA LEU A 66 -14.58 1.54 0.48
C LEU A 66 -15.07 2.81 1.19
N LEU A 67 -14.47 3.96 0.91
CA LEU A 67 -14.93 5.26 1.43
C LEU A 67 -16.37 5.54 1.01
N ARG A 68 -16.75 5.27 -0.24
CA ARG A 68 -18.13 5.38 -0.73
C ARG A 68 -19.07 4.46 0.05
N ARG A 69 -18.70 3.20 0.26
CA ARG A 69 -19.47 2.23 1.06
C ARG A 69 -19.68 2.72 2.50
N LEU A 70 -18.70 3.37 3.07
CA LEU A 70 -18.74 3.95 4.42
C LEU A 70 -19.48 5.29 4.49
N GLY A 71 -20.00 5.81 3.36
CA GLY A 71 -20.77 7.05 3.32
C GLY A 71 -19.91 8.33 3.40
N ALA A 72 -18.62 8.24 3.06
CA ALA A 72 -17.72 9.40 3.00
C ALA A 72 -18.16 10.41 1.94
N SER A 73 -17.78 11.68 2.09
CA SER A 73 -18.04 12.73 1.13
C SER A 73 -17.36 12.46 -0.23
N VAL A 74 -17.81 13.12 -1.28
CA VAL A 74 -17.21 12.99 -2.62
C VAL A 74 -15.75 13.47 -2.60
N GLU A 75 -15.44 14.47 -1.80
CA GLU A 75 -14.08 14.99 -1.61
C GLU A 75 -13.18 13.94 -0.92
N GLU A 76 -13.66 13.25 0.11
CA GLU A 76 -12.89 12.19 0.77
C GLU A 76 -12.72 10.97 -0.13
N GLN A 77 -13.72 10.62 -0.94
CA GLN A 77 -13.61 9.60 -1.99
C GLN A 77 -12.56 10.01 -3.04
N ALA A 78 -12.53 11.28 -3.45
CA ALA A 78 -11.55 11.82 -4.38
C ALA A 78 -10.13 11.79 -3.77
N ALA A 79 -9.98 12.18 -2.51
CA ALA A 79 -8.72 12.06 -1.79
C ALA A 79 -8.25 10.60 -1.74
N GLY A 80 -9.16 9.63 -1.49
CA GLY A 80 -8.87 8.20 -1.54
C GLY A 80 -8.39 7.73 -2.91
N LEU A 81 -8.94 8.26 -4.00
CA LEU A 81 -8.46 7.96 -5.35
C LEU A 81 -7.06 8.54 -5.63
N LEU A 82 -6.69 9.65 -4.96
CA LEU A 82 -5.44 10.38 -5.20
C LEU A 82 -4.31 10.03 -4.24
N HIS A 83 -4.58 9.41 -3.08
CA HIS A 83 -3.61 9.29 -1.99
C HIS A 83 -2.29 8.62 -2.41
N ASP A 84 -2.37 7.66 -3.34
CA ASP A 84 -1.23 6.90 -3.86
C ASP A 84 -0.55 7.52 -5.08
N VAL A 85 -1.08 8.63 -5.64
CA VAL A 85 -0.47 9.29 -6.81
C VAL A 85 1.01 9.64 -6.59
N PRO A 86 1.47 10.03 -5.39
CA PRO A 86 2.89 10.31 -5.15
C PRO A 86 3.79 9.07 -5.07
N HIS A 87 3.26 7.86 -5.16
CA HIS A 87 4.13 6.69 -5.15
C HIS A 87 5.04 6.61 -6.37
N THR A 88 6.29 6.24 -6.10
CA THR A 88 7.31 6.01 -7.11
C THR A 88 7.20 4.61 -7.71
N ALA A 89 7.92 4.37 -8.79
CA ALA A 89 8.13 3.02 -9.32
C ALA A 89 8.66 2.09 -8.21
N PHE A 90 8.20 0.84 -8.25
CA PHE A 90 8.44 -0.20 -7.23
C PHE A 90 7.94 0.14 -5.82
N SER A 91 7.02 1.11 -5.71
CA SER A 91 6.35 1.42 -4.45
C SER A 91 7.35 1.71 -3.31
N HIS A 92 7.24 1.04 -2.19
CA HIS A 92 8.10 1.23 -1.01
C HIS A 92 9.56 0.76 -1.18
N VAL A 93 9.98 0.26 -2.34
CA VAL A 93 11.41 -0.04 -2.57
C VAL A 93 12.25 1.23 -2.49
N VAL A 94 11.67 2.38 -2.87
CA VAL A 94 12.35 3.69 -2.79
C VAL A 94 12.83 4.02 -1.38
N ASP A 95 12.10 3.61 -0.36
CA ASP A 95 12.46 3.81 1.05
C ASP A 95 13.75 3.07 1.44
N PHE A 96 14.08 1.99 0.72
CA PHE A 96 15.33 1.26 0.86
C PHE A 96 16.45 1.84 0.00
N VAL A 97 16.11 2.55 -1.09
CA VAL A 97 17.09 3.28 -1.93
C VAL A 97 17.57 4.54 -1.21
N PHE A 98 16.65 5.27 -0.56
CA PHE A 98 16.89 6.50 0.20
C PHE A 98 16.52 6.30 1.69
N PRO A 99 17.33 5.60 2.47
CA PRO A 99 16.95 5.11 3.82
C PRO A 99 16.74 6.20 4.88
N ASN A 100 17.04 7.46 4.57
CA ASN A 100 16.89 8.58 5.52
C ASN A 100 15.42 9.05 5.69
N HIS A 101 14.50 8.58 4.86
CA HIS A 101 13.10 9.03 4.80
C HIS A 101 12.13 8.20 5.66
N GLN A 102 12.62 7.28 6.51
CA GLN A 102 11.80 6.51 7.47
C GLN A 102 10.51 5.90 6.90
N HIS A 103 10.54 5.43 5.65
CA HIS A 103 9.39 4.93 4.89
C HIS A 103 8.34 5.99 4.51
N ALA A 104 8.74 7.24 4.37
CA ALA A 104 7.88 8.37 4.04
C ALA A 104 8.31 9.14 2.78
N TYR A 105 9.18 8.55 1.92
CA TYR A 105 9.73 9.24 0.75
C TYR A 105 8.63 9.87 -0.13
N HIS A 106 7.59 9.11 -0.46
CA HIS A 106 6.48 9.58 -1.29
C HIS A 106 5.62 10.65 -0.60
N GLU A 107 5.51 10.61 0.73
CA GLU A 107 4.78 11.62 1.52
C GLU A 107 5.54 12.95 1.52
N GLU A 108 6.85 12.92 1.74
CA GLU A 108 7.70 14.11 1.75
C GLU A 108 7.74 14.83 0.39
N HIS A 109 7.57 14.10 -0.72
CA HIS A 109 7.60 14.64 -2.08
C HIS A 109 6.21 14.87 -2.68
N ARG A 110 5.13 14.59 -1.95
CA ARG A 110 3.74 14.62 -2.40
C ARG A 110 3.38 15.92 -3.11
N GLU A 111 3.51 17.07 -2.43
CA GLU A 111 3.13 18.37 -2.97
C GLU A 111 3.96 18.72 -4.22
N THR A 112 5.27 18.53 -4.14
CA THR A 112 6.19 18.82 -5.26
C THR A 112 5.86 17.98 -6.48
N PHE A 113 5.59 16.69 -6.31
CA PHE A 113 5.25 15.80 -7.42
C PHE A 113 3.88 16.13 -8.01
N ILE A 114 2.83 16.25 -7.19
CA ILE A 114 1.48 16.56 -7.66
C ILE A 114 1.46 17.86 -8.45
N ALA A 115 2.22 18.89 -8.02
CA ALA A 115 2.31 20.16 -8.73
C ALA A 115 2.83 20.02 -10.18
N THR A 116 3.57 18.95 -10.50
CA THR A 116 4.07 18.68 -11.87
C THR A 116 3.10 17.90 -12.74
N THR A 117 2.02 17.39 -12.18
CA THR A 117 1.04 16.54 -12.85
C THR A 117 -0.09 17.35 -13.51
N ASP A 118 -1.05 16.67 -14.12
CA ASP A 118 -2.28 17.28 -14.65
C ASP A 118 -3.35 17.55 -13.57
N LEU A 119 -3.16 17.05 -12.34
CA LEU A 119 -4.15 17.15 -11.27
C LEU A 119 -4.49 18.58 -10.85
N PRO A 120 -3.53 19.51 -10.69
CA PRO A 120 -3.87 20.89 -10.34
C PRO A 120 -4.86 21.51 -11.32
N GLY A 121 -4.65 21.31 -12.63
CA GLY A 121 -5.57 21.82 -13.66
C GLY A 121 -6.93 21.10 -13.71
N VAL A 122 -6.98 19.80 -13.38
CA VAL A 122 -8.24 19.05 -13.25
C VAL A 122 -9.04 19.59 -12.08
N LEU A 123 -8.42 19.72 -10.90
CA LEU A 123 -9.08 20.14 -9.67
C LEU A 123 -9.52 21.59 -9.70
N GLU A 124 -8.73 22.49 -10.31
CA GLU A 124 -9.09 23.89 -10.50
C GLU A 124 -10.39 24.03 -11.34
N ARG A 125 -10.55 23.24 -12.41
CA ARG A 125 -11.80 23.24 -13.21
C ARG A 125 -13.02 22.78 -12.40
N GLN A 126 -12.82 21.95 -11.40
CA GLN A 126 -13.87 21.47 -10.49
C GLN A 126 -14.08 22.39 -9.27
N GLY A 127 -13.30 23.48 -9.17
CA GLY A 127 -13.37 24.42 -8.05
C GLY A 127 -12.81 23.88 -6.72
N VAL A 128 -11.93 22.87 -6.80
CA VAL A 128 -11.33 22.20 -5.63
C VAL A 128 -9.86 22.62 -5.49
N ASP A 129 -9.46 22.99 -4.29
CA ASP A 129 -8.04 23.22 -3.97
C ASP A 129 -7.30 21.88 -3.93
N TRP A 130 -6.38 21.68 -4.87
CA TRP A 130 -5.64 20.44 -4.99
C TRP A 130 -4.69 20.19 -3.80
N ARG A 131 -4.16 21.25 -3.16
CA ARG A 131 -3.32 21.10 -1.97
C ARG A 131 -4.12 20.52 -0.82
N TRP A 132 -5.27 21.13 -0.55
CA TRP A 132 -6.17 20.65 0.50
C TRP A 132 -6.64 19.20 0.24
N LEU A 133 -6.99 18.88 -1.00
CA LEU A 133 -7.46 17.53 -1.36
C LEU A 133 -6.36 16.48 -1.28
N SER A 134 -5.12 16.85 -1.50
CA SER A 134 -3.98 15.93 -1.48
C SER A 134 -3.47 15.63 -0.06
N GLU A 135 -3.86 16.40 0.94
CA GLU A 135 -3.46 16.17 2.33
C GLU A 135 -4.37 15.15 3.00
N ALA A 136 -3.86 13.91 3.18
CA ALA A 136 -4.64 12.80 3.74
C ALA A 136 -5.15 13.09 5.16
N GLU A 137 -4.46 13.92 5.92
CA GLU A 137 -4.84 14.34 7.28
C GLU A 137 -6.14 15.15 7.33
N ASN A 138 -6.56 15.72 6.21
CA ASN A 138 -7.85 16.41 6.11
C ASN A 138 -9.05 15.44 6.11
N PHE A 139 -8.79 14.13 5.98
CA PHE A 139 -9.79 13.10 5.74
C PHE A 139 -9.69 11.97 6.77
N SER A 140 -10.59 12.00 7.75
CA SER A 140 -10.50 11.15 8.94
C SER A 140 -10.69 9.65 8.69
N LEU A 141 -11.35 9.27 7.60
CA LEU A 141 -11.55 7.86 7.24
C LEU A 141 -10.45 7.34 6.33
N LEU A 142 -9.76 8.21 5.59
CA LEU A 142 -8.77 7.85 4.58
C LEU A 142 -7.48 7.31 5.18
N GLU A 143 -6.84 8.09 6.05
CA GLU A 143 -5.54 7.75 6.64
C GLU A 143 -5.54 8.04 8.15
N GLN A 144 -4.99 7.11 8.93
CA GLN A 144 -4.85 7.23 10.38
C GLN A 144 -3.55 6.58 10.85
N PRO A 145 -2.90 7.09 11.90
CA PRO A 145 -1.75 6.42 12.50
C PRO A 145 -2.12 5.03 13.04
N LEU A 146 -1.17 4.08 12.96
CA LEU A 146 -1.31 2.80 13.66
C LEU A 146 -1.48 3.05 15.17
N PRO A 147 -2.32 2.28 15.87
CA PRO A 147 -3.01 1.06 15.42
C PRO A 147 -4.44 1.26 14.90
N ALA A 148 -4.86 2.50 14.61
CA ALA A 148 -6.22 2.78 14.14
C ALA A 148 -6.53 2.17 12.78
N LEU A 149 -7.83 1.97 12.50
CA LEU A 149 -8.31 1.59 11.16
C LEU A 149 -8.43 2.84 10.28
N CYS A 150 -8.16 2.67 8.98
CA CYS A 150 -8.40 3.67 7.94
C CYS A 150 -8.68 2.96 6.61
N ALA A 151 -9.25 3.66 5.65
CA ALA A 151 -9.69 3.06 4.39
C ALA A 151 -8.51 2.52 3.57
N ASP A 152 -7.37 3.25 3.49
CA ASP A 152 -6.14 2.77 2.86
C ASP A 152 -5.74 1.41 3.45
N ARG A 153 -5.61 1.35 4.77
CA ARG A 153 -5.16 0.14 5.49
C ARG A 153 -6.11 -1.03 5.31
N LEU A 154 -7.41 -0.78 5.34
CA LEU A 154 -8.41 -1.82 5.14
C LEU A 154 -8.45 -2.33 3.71
N ASP A 155 -8.31 -1.45 2.70
CA ASP A 155 -8.31 -1.93 1.32
C ASP A 155 -7.11 -2.83 1.04
N TYR A 156 -5.88 -2.42 1.37
CA TYR A 156 -4.74 -3.30 1.08
C TYR A 156 -4.78 -4.61 1.90
N PHE A 157 -5.33 -4.59 3.11
CA PHE A 157 -5.53 -5.79 3.92
C PHE A 157 -6.52 -6.75 3.26
N LEU A 158 -7.69 -6.26 2.87
CA LEU A 158 -8.72 -7.08 2.22
C LEU A 158 -8.25 -7.55 0.84
N ARG A 159 -7.65 -6.67 0.06
CA ARG A 159 -7.22 -6.92 -1.33
C ARG A 159 -6.10 -7.94 -1.39
N ASP A 160 -5.02 -7.75 -0.66
CA ASP A 160 -3.91 -8.70 -0.60
C ASP A 160 -4.35 -10.02 0.02
N GLY A 161 -5.14 -9.97 1.11
CA GLY A 161 -5.65 -11.18 1.76
C GLY A 161 -6.52 -12.02 0.83
N TYR A 162 -7.44 -11.40 0.10
CA TYR A 162 -8.30 -12.08 -0.87
C TYR A 162 -7.52 -12.60 -2.08
N ALA A 163 -6.68 -11.77 -2.69
CA ALA A 163 -5.90 -12.14 -3.88
C ALA A 163 -4.95 -13.32 -3.62
N LEU A 164 -4.47 -13.47 -2.38
CA LEU A 164 -3.55 -14.55 -1.99
C LEU A 164 -4.25 -15.75 -1.34
N GLY A 165 -5.58 -15.73 -1.24
CA GLY A 165 -6.36 -16.81 -0.62
C GLY A 165 -6.15 -16.95 0.89
N LEU A 166 -5.67 -15.88 1.56
CA LEU A 166 -5.54 -15.81 3.02
C LEU A 166 -6.83 -15.30 3.69
N LEU A 167 -7.69 -14.65 2.90
CA LEU A 167 -9.06 -14.33 3.23
C LEU A 167 -9.97 -14.96 2.16
N ASP A 168 -11.05 -15.61 2.57
CA ASP A 168 -12.08 -16.06 1.65
C ASP A 168 -13.20 -15.01 1.48
N SER A 169 -14.10 -15.25 0.52
CA SER A 169 -15.19 -14.31 0.22
C SER A 169 -16.16 -14.13 1.40
N ALA A 170 -16.33 -15.14 2.25
CA ALA A 170 -17.20 -15.06 3.41
C ALA A 170 -16.58 -14.20 4.51
N GLU A 171 -15.27 -14.35 4.77
CA GLU A 171 -14.52 -13.52 5.69
C GLU A 171 -14.52 -12.06 5.23
N VAL A 172 -14.25 -11.80 3.94
CA VAL A 172 -14.33 -10.45 3.36
C VAL A 172 -15.72 -9.85 3.52
N GLY A 173 -16.78 -10.60 3.20
CA GLY A 173 -18.16 -10.16 3.38
C GLY A 173 -18.47 -9.82 4.83
N THR A 174 -18.13 -10.71 5.76
CA THR A 174 -18.31 -10.47 7.21
C THR A 174 -17.61 -9.18 7.66
N LEU A 175 -16.35 -9.00 7.26
CA LEU A 175 -15.59 -7.80 7.63
C LEU A 175 -16.25 -6.53 7.09
N LEU A 176 -16.61 -6.51 5.80
CA LEU A 176 -17.24 -5.36 5.17
C LEU A 176 -18.62 -5.01 5.75
N ASP A 177 -19.39 -6.01 6.17
CA ASP A 177 -20.75 -5.82 6.72
C ASP A 177 -20.73 -5.25 8.16
N HIS A 178 -19.64 -5.48 8.89
CA HIS A 178 -19.46 -5.00 10.26
C HIS A 178 -18.59 -3.75 10.39
N LEU A 179 -18.12 -3.14 9.26
CA LEU A 179 -17.47 -1.85 9.29
C LEU A 179 -18.49 -0.72 9.32
N GLN A 180 -18.34 0.20 10.26
CA GLN A 180 -19.18 1.38 10.41
C GLN A 180 -18.35 2.65 10.65
N VAL A 181 -19.00 3.80 10.51
CA VAL A 181 -18.40 5.09 10.87
C VAL A 181 -19.07 5.59 12.15
N TRP A 182 -18.26 5.82 13.18
CA TRP A 182 -18.67 6.41 14.46
C TRP A 182 -17.79 7.62 14.77
N GLU A 183 -18.42 8.78 14.94
CA GLU A 183 -17.72 10.04 15.23
C GLU A 183 -16.51 10.31 14.30
N GLY A 184 -16.68 10.06 12.99
CA GLY A 184 -15.62 10.26 11.99
C GLY A 184 -14.49 9.23 12.03
N ARG A 185 -14.70 8.05 12.63
CA ARG A 185 -13.72 6.95 12.69
C ARG A 185 -14.32 5.67 12.17
N ILE A 186 -13.51 4.84 11.53
CA ILE A 186 -13.92 3.49 11.17
C ILE A 186 -13.89 2.61 12.43
N VAL A 187 -15.01 1.96 12.73
CA VAL A 187 -15.18 1.06 13.87
C VAL A 187 -15.77 -0.27 13.40
N VAL A 188 -15.72 -1.28 14.25
CA VAL A 188 -16.35 -2.59 14.01
C VAL A 188 -17.48 -2.76 15.01
N ASP A 189 -18.69 -3.08 14.56
CA ASP A 189 -19.89 -3.18 15.43
C ASP A 189 -20.14 -4.58 15.97
N ASP A 190 -19.25 -5.54 15.66
CA ASP A 190 -19.32 -6.92 16.15
C ASP A 190 -17.95 -7.37 16.69
N LEU A 191 -17.95 -8.00 17.87
CA LEU A 191 -16.73 -8.42 18.56
C LEU A 191 -16.00 -9.56 17.79
N GLU A 192 -16.73 -10.50 17.21
CA GLU A 192 -16.13 -11.62 16.47
C GLU A 192 -15.55 -11.14 15.13
N ALA A 193 -16.21 -10.20 14.44
CA ALA A 193 -15.67 -9.55 13.26
C ALA A 193 -14.41 -8.74 13.60
N ALA A 194 -14.37 -8.05 14.74
CA ALA A 194 -13.18 -7.34 15.20
C ALA A 194 -12.02 -8.29 15.51
N ARG A 195 -12.30 -9.45 16.13
CA ARG A 195 -11.30 -10.51 16.31
C ARG A 195 -10.77 -11.03 14.99
N LEU A 196 -11.67 -11.39 14.08
CA LEU A 196 -11.31 -11.85 12.75
C LEU A 196 -10.38 -10.84 12.06
N LEU A 197 -10.75 -9.55 12.06
CA LEU A 197 -9.94 -8.49 11.47
C LEU A 197 -8.55 -8.41 12.12
N GLY A 198 -8.49 -8.30 13.43
CA GLY A 198 -7.24 -8.13 14.16
C GLY A 198 -6.29 -9.32 14.00
N GLU A 199 -6.82 -10.54 14.10
CA GLU A 199 -6.07 -11.78 13.97
C GLU A 199 -5.54 -11.97 12.53
N ARG A 200 -6.42 -11.81 11.53
CA ARG A 200 -6.03 -11.93 10.12
C ARG A 200 -5.05 -10.84 9.69
N PHE A 201 -5.17 -9.64 10.25
CA PHE A 201 -4.22 -8.57 9.96
C PHE A 201 -2.80 -8.92 10.40
N ILE A 202 -2.64 -9.52 11.59
CA ILE A 202 -1.35 -10.03 12.08
C ILE A 202 -0.84 -11.16 11.18
N ASP A 203 -1.73 -12.10 10.78
CA ASP A 203 -1.34 -13.21 9.90
C ASP A 203 -0.85 -12.71 8.54
N LEU A 204 -1.53 -11.71 7.95
CA LEU A 204 -1.13 -11.14 6.68
C LEU A 204 0.19 -10.37 6.78
N ASP A 205 0.38 -9.56 7.84
CA ASP A 205 1.65 -8.84 8.02
C ASP A 205 2.82 -9.81 8.17
N ASP A 206 2.64 -10.90 8.93
CA ASP A 206 3.67 -11.94 9.11
C ASP A 206 3.94 -12.73 7.81
N ALA A 207 2.92 -13.01 7.03
CA ALA A 207 3.04 -13.81 5.81
C ALA A 207 3.50 -12.98 4.59
N ILE A 208 3.22 -11.67 4.57
CA ILE A 208 3.37 -10.82 3.39
C ILE A 208 4.26 -9.62 3.69
N TRP A 209 3.73 -8.57 4.34
CA TRP A 209 4.37 -7.26 4.35
C TRP A 209 5.60 -7.17 5.25
N CYS A 210 5.59 -7.89 6.37
CA CYS A 210 6.73 -7.99 7.31
C CYS A 210 7.32 -9.42 7.29
N ASN A 211 7.43 -10.01 6.09
CA ASN A 211 8.01 -11.32 5.85
C ASN A 211 9.48 -11.20 5.42
N VAL A 212 10.32 -12.14 5.86
CA VAL A 212 11.76 -12.13 5.56
C VAL A 212 12.04 -12.19 4.07
N GLN A 213 11.25 -12.97 3.31
CA GLN A 213 11.42 -13.10 1.85
C GLN A 213 11.04 -11.80 1.13
N GLU A 214 9.89 -11.21 1.46
CA GLU A 214 9.42 -9.97 0.84
C GLU A 214 10.41 -8.82 1.08
N VAL A 215 10.82 -8.64 2.34
CA VAL A 215 11.79 -7.59 2.72
C VAL A 215 13.15 -7.84 2.07
N GLY A 216 13.55 -9.10 1.90
CA GLY A 216 14.77 -9.49 1.19
C GLY A 216 14.75 -9.09 -0.29
N TRP A 217 13.65 -9.35 -1.01
CA TRP A 217 13.51 -8.93 -2.42
C TRP A 217 13.47 -7.42 -2.57
N TYR A 218 12.82 -6.70 -1.65
CA TYR A 218 12.86 -5.23 -1.62
C TYR A 218 14.29 -4.72 -1.49
N ALA A 219 15.07 -5.29 -0.58
CA ALA A 219 16.46 -4.91 -0.40
C ALA A 219 17.34 -5.24 -1.61
N LEU A 220 17.14 -6.39 -2.28
CA LEU A 220 17.85 -6.72 -3.52
C LEU A 220 17.53 -5.72 -4.65
N MET A 221 16.25 -5.40 -4.85
CA MET A 221 15.85 -4.41 -5.84
C MET A 221 16.47 -3.05 -5.53
N ALA A 222 16.44 -2.61 -4.28
CA ALA A 222 17.07 -1.35 -3.87
C ALA A 222 18.57 -1.35 -4.17
N ARG A 223 19.28 -2.46 -3.99
CA ARG A 223 20.70 -2.57 -4.37
C ARG A 223 20.91 -2.44 -5.88
N ALA A 224 20.04 -3.06 -6.69
CA ALA A 224 20.10 -2.92 -8.16
C ALA A 224 19.87 -1.46 -8.59
N LEU A 225 18.90 -0.79 -7.98
CA LEU A 225 18.59 0.62 -8.24
C LEU A 225 19.73 1.54 -7.81
N GLN A 226 20.29 1.34 -6.61
CA GLN A 226 21.45 2.10 -6.13
C GLN A 226 22.68 1.92 -7.03
N ALA A 227 22.95 0.69 -7.50
CA ALA A 227 24.03 0.43 -8.46
C ALA A 227 23.79 1.13 -9.81
N ALA A 228 22.54 1.15 -10.29
CA ALA A 228 22.16 1.85 -11.53
C ALA A 228 22.33 3.37 -11.38
N MET A 229 21.96 3.96 -10.26
CA MET A 229 22.18 5.38 -9.97
C MET A 229 23.69 5.70 -9.91
N ALA A 230 24.47 4.90 -9.20
CA ALA A 230 25.92 5.07 -9.11
C ALA A 230 26.62 5.00 -10.48
N ALA A 231 26.07 4.20 -11.41
CA ALA A 231 26.53 4.09 -12.78
C ALA A 231 25.99 5.20 -13.73
N GLY A 232 25.16 6.14 -13.23
CA GLY A 232 24.53 7.18 -14.04
C GLY A 232 23.48 6.65 -15.03
N LEU A 233 22.96 5.44 -14.80
CA LEU A 233 21.90 4.84 -15.62
C LEU A 233 20.50 5.33 -15.20
N LEU A 234 20.34 5.71 -13.95
CA LEU A 234 19.11 6.25 -13.38
C LEU A 234 19.45 7.51 -12.57
N ASP A 235 18.51 8.43 -12.51
CA ASP A 235 18.51 9.53 -11.55
C ASP A 235 17.25 9.48 -10.68
N GLU A 236 17.12 10.43 -9.74
CA GLU A 236 16.00 10.46 -8.80
C GLU A 236 14.67 10.74 -9.50
N GLU A 237 14.68 11.51 -10.60
CA GLU A 237 13.48 11.84 -11.35
C GLU A 237 12.89 10.62 -12.07
N ASP A 238 13.71 9.66 -12.45
CA ASP A 238 13.26 8.42 -13.10
C ASP A 238 12.27 7.63 -12.23
N PHE A 239 12.37 7.72 -10.89
CA PHE A 239 11.48 7.00 -9.98
C PHE A 239 10.03 7.47 -10.06
N TRP A 240 9.75 8.66 -10.56
CA TRP A 240 8.40 9.14 -10.82
C TRP A 240 7.77 8.56 -12.09
N GLY A 241 8.49 7.70 -12.78
CA GLY A 241 8.01 6.93 -13.94
C GLY A 241 7.14 5.73 -13.54
N THR A 242 7.37 4.59 -14.21
CA THR A 242 6.65 3.33 -14.01
C THR A 242 7.62 2.18 -13.78
N ASP A 243 7.13 1.10 -13.16
CA ASP A 243 7.93 -0.08 -12.84
C ASP A 243 8.62 -0.67 -14.07
N GLU A 244 7.86 -0.89 -15.15
CA GLU A 244 8.40 -1.50 -16.36
C GLU A 244 9.38 -0.60 -17.11
N ALA A 245 9.21 0.73 -17.05
CA ALA A 245 10.16 1.65 -17.69
C ALA A 245 11.55 1.55 -17.05
N ILE A 246 11.62 1.53 -15.70
CA ILE A 246 12.88 1.35 -15.00
C ILE A 246 13.41 -0.08 -15.17
N MET A 247 12.55 -1.10 -15.02
CA MET A 247 12.97 -2.49 -15.16
C MET A 247 13.58 -2.78 -16.55
N ALA A 248 13.02 -2.19 -17.61
CA ALA A 248 13.57 -2.33 -18.96
C ALA A 248 15.00 -1.76 -19.04
N ARG A 249 15.28 -0.61 -18.43
CA ARG A 249 16.63 -0.02 -18.36
C ARG A 249 17.59 -0.91 -17.56
N LEU A 250 17.13 -1.42 -16.40
CA LEU A 250 17.95 -2.32 -15.57
C LEU A 250 18.29 -3.62 -16.31
N ARG A 251 17.36 -4.18 -17.07
CA ARG A 251 17.59 -5.41 -17.87
C ARG A 251 18.49 -5.19 -19.07
N ALA A 252 18.48 -4.00 -19.65
CA ALA A 252 19.24 -3.69 -20.87
C ALA A 252 20.70 -3.31 -20.60
N THR A 253 21.08 -2.99 -19.36
CA THR A 253 22.46 -2.59 -19.05
C THR A 253 23.40 -3.79 -18.94
N GLU A 254 24.66 -3.59 -19.37
CA GLU A 254 25.77 -4.55 -19.17
C GLU A 254 26.54 -4.28 -17.86
N ASN A 255 26.07 -3.35 -17.00
CA ASN A 255 26.71 -3.07 -15.73
C ASN A 255 26.67 -4.30 -14.83
N GLU A 256 27.85 -4.85 -14.51
CA GLU A 256 27.98 -6.11 -13.77
C GLU A 256 27.34 -6.08 -12.38
N GLU A 257 27.40 -4.95 -11.69
CA GLU A 257 26.82 -4.83 -10.33
C GLU A 257 25.30 -4.81 -10.39
N VAL A 258 24.70 -4.08 -11.34
CA VAL A 258 23.25 -4.11 -11.57
C VAL A 258 22.78 -5.52 -11.90
N GLN A 259 23.47 -6.19 -12.86
CA GLN A 259 23.11 -7.53 -13.29
C GLN A 259 23.27 -8.56 -12.16
N ARG A 260 24.29 -8.41 -11.30
CA ARG A 260 24.49 -9.25 -10.12
C ARG A 260 23.28 -9.22 -9.19
N TRP A 261 22.77 -8.02 -8.86
CA TRP A 261 21.63 -7.89 -7.96
C TRP A 261 20.32 -8.35 -8.60
N LEU A 262 20.09 -8.05 -9.89
CA LEU A 262 18.93 -8.55 -10.63
C LEU A 262 18.93 -10.09 -10.75
N HIS A 263 20.10 -10.71 -10.89
CA HIS A 263 20.22 -12.17 -10.97
C HIS A 263 19.73 -12.85 -9.67
N LEU A 264 19.86 -12.19 -8.53
CA LEU A 264 19.37 -12.68 -7.23
C LEU A 264 17.87 -12.41 -7.02
N LEU A 265 17.24 -11.56 -7.82
CA LEU A 265 15.81 -11.25 -7.71
C LEU A 265 14.97 -12.36 -8.35
N ARG A 266 14.95 -13.52 -7.71
CA ARG A 266 14.30 -14.74 -8.20
C ARG A 266 13.61 -15.49 -7.07
N ARG A 267 12.67 -16.37 -7.45
CA ARG A 267 11.82 -17.16 -6.52
C ARG A 267 12.60 -18.21 -5.72
N ASP A 268 13.70 -18.71 -6.27
CA ASP A 268 14.57 -19.72 -5.66
C ASP A 268 15.70 -19.14 -4.80
N VAL A 269 15.70 -17.83 -4.60
CA VAL A 269 16.59 -17.15 -3.65
C VAL A 269 15.84 -16.93 -2.35
N ASP A 270 16.32 -17.54 -1.29
CA ASP A 270 15.75 -17.44 0.06
C ASP A 270 16.58 -16.50 0.94
N PHE A 271 15.96 -16.05 2.02
CA PHE A 271 16.61 -15.21 3.02
C PHE A 271 16.42 -15.80 4.42
N ALA A 272 17.44 -15.66 5.26
CA ALA A 272 17.34 -15.97 6.67
C ALA A 272 17.70 -14.73 7.52
N ARG A 273 16.94 -14.48 8.56
CA ARG A 273 17.29 -13.50 9.58
C ARG A 273 18.45 -14.07 10.42
N VAL A 274 19.53 -13.30 10.58
CA VAL A 274 20.71 -13.67 11.34
C VAL A 274 20.98 -12.63 12.42
N ALA A 275 21.65 -13.03 13.51
CA ALA A 275 21.97 -12.12 14.59
C ALA A 275 23.09 -11.14 14.21
N GLU A 276 24.07 -11.62 13.43
CA GLU A 276 25.24 -10.85 13.01
C GLU A 276 25.71 -11.30 11.62
N GLY A 277 26.43 -10.44 10.91
CA GLY A 277 27.13 -10.79 9.66
C GLY A 277 26.17 -11.08 8.48
N GLY A 278 25.03 -10.41 8.40
CA GLY A 278 24.12 -10.51 7.26
C GLY A 278 24.64 -9.77 6.02
N ASP A 279 24.15 -10.20 4.84
CA ASP A 279 24.48 -9.59 3.54
C ASP A 279 23.70 -8.29 3.32
N LEU A 280 22.51 -8.18 3.94
CA LEU A 280 21.61 -7.03 3.84
C LEU A 280 21.22 -6.56 5.25
N GLN A 281 21.13 -5.23 5.42
CA GLN A 281 20.56 -4.59 6.61
C GLN A 281 19.27 -3.91 6.21
N VAL A 282 18.17 -4.21 6.91
CA VAL A 282 16.83 -3.73 6.56
C VAL A 282 16.07 -3.30 7.82
N LEU A 283 15.15 -2.36 7.66
CA LEU A 283 14.20 -1.95 8.69
C LEU A 283 12.78 -2.19 8.17
N PRO A 284 12.13 -3.30 8.53
CA PRO A 284 10.78 -3.58 8.07
C PRO A 284 9.75 -2.68 8.77
N LYS A 285 8.68 -2.32 8.08
CA LYS A 285 7.53 -1.63 8.66
C LYS A 285 6.57 -2.68 9.23
N VAL A 286 6.47 -2.76 10.56
CA VAL A 286 5.53 -3.66 11.25
C VAL A 286 4.14 -3.04 11.26
N ARG A 287 3.14 -3.81 10.84
CA ARG A 287 1.75 -3.36 10.81
C ARG A 287 0.92 -4.26 11.73
N ALA A 288 0.33 -3.67 12.77
CA ALA A 288 -0.57 -4.39 13.69
C ALA A 288 -1.66 -3.45 14.17
N VAL A 289 -2.88 -3.66 13.69
CA VAL A 289 -4.05 -2.88 14.09
C VAL A 289 -4.57 -3.29 15.49
N ASP A 290 -5.36 -2.42 16.08
CA ASP A 290 -6.14 -2.70 17.28
C ASP A 290 -7.58 -2.25 17.00
N PRO A 291 -8.41 -3.10 16.37
CA PRO A 291 -9.72 -2.69 15.88
C PRO A 291 -10.57 -2.05 16.97
N PRO A 292 -11.11 -0.84 16.74
CA PRO A 292 -12.02 -0.21 17.65
C PRO A 292 -13.41 -0.85 17.54
N VAL A 293 -13.91 -1.41 18.64
CA VAL A 293 -15.20 -2.10 18.73
C VAL A 293 -16.26 -1.13 19.28
N LEU A 294 -17.40 -1.05 18.61
CA LEU A 294 -18.54 -0.25 19.07
C LEU A 294 -19.28 -0.97 20.20
N GLU A 295 -19.22 -0.44 21.41
CA GLU A 295 -19.85 -0.98 22.62
C GLU A 295 -20.89 0.03 23.17
N GLY A 296 -22.16 -0.18 22.88
CA GLY A 296 -23.23 0.75 23.27
C GLY A 296 -23.06 2.14 22.67
N GLU A 297 -22.83 3.16 23.49
CA GLU A 297 -22.58 4.55 23.06
C GLU A 297 -21.08 4.92 23.06
N GLY A 298 -20.17 3.95 23.01
CA GLY A 298 -18.75 4.20 23.04
C GLY A 298 -17.93 3.23 22.20
N VAL A 299 -16.65 3.51 22.09
CA VAL A 299 -15.71 2.69 21.32
C VAL A 299 -14.59 2.19 22.23
N VAL A 300 -14.34 0.88 22.19
CA VAL A 300 -13.33 0.21 23.01
C VAL A 300 -12.36 -0.55 22.09
N PRO A 301 -11.02 -0.38 22.20
CA PRO A 301 -10.09 -1.19 21.43
C PRO A 301 -10.25 -2.68 21.72
N LEU A 302 -10.14 -3.51 20.70
CA LEU A 302 -10.24 -4.98 20.83
C LEU A 302 -9.28 -5.53 21.90
N SER A 303 -8.08 -4.98 22.00
CA SER A 303 -7.07 -5.40 22.99
C SER A 303 -7.51 -5.22 24.45
N ARG A 304 -8.53 -4.39 24.72
CA ARG A 304 -9.14 -4.26 26.05
C ARG A 304 -10.27 -5.25 26.30
N LEU A 305 -10.95 -5.68 25.23
CA LEU A 305 -12.05 -6.64 25.28
C LEU A 305 -11.56 -8.09 25.22
N ASP A 306 -10.43 -8.31 24.54
CA ASP A 306 -9.84 -9.63 24.33
C ASP A 306 -8.37 -9.69 24.80
N PRO A 307 -8.11 -10.20 26.02
CA PRO A 307 -6.75 -10.34 26.56
C PRO A 307 -5.85 -11.29 25.74
N ALA A 308 -6.44 -12.29 25.05
CA ALA A 308 -5.68 -13.22 24.21
C ALA A 308 -5.16 -12.51 22.95
N PHE A 309 -6.03 -11.76 22.27
CA PHE A 309 -5.63 -10.91 21.15
C PHE A 309 -4.57 -9.88 21.59
N ALA A 310 -4.78 -9.22 22.72
CA ALA A 310 -3.82 -8.25 23.26
C ALA A 310 -2.42 -8.86 23.47
N ALA A 311 -2.37 -10.07 24.03
CA ALA A 311 -1.10 -10.79 24.24
C ALA A 311 -0.43 -11.17 22.90
N ARG A 312 -1.20 -11.70 21.94
CA ARG A 312 -0.72 -12.07 20.60
C ARG A 312 -0.15 -10.84 19.87
N ARG A 313 -0.92 -9.74 19.82
CA ARG A 313 -0.52 -8.50 19.17
C ARG A 313 0.81 -7.97 19.74
N ARG A 314 0.93 -7.88 21.07
CA ARG A 314 2.17 -7.44 21.73
C ARG A 314 3.35 -8.35 21.39
N SER A 315 3.17 -9.66 21.49
CA SER A 315 4.22 -10.64 21.15
C SER A 315 4.67 -10.52 19.70
N TYR A 316 3.72 -10.32 18.78
CA TYR A 316 4.00 -10.14 17.36
C TYR A 316 4.85 -8.89 17.12
N VAL A 317 4.39 -7.73 17.59
CA VAL A 317 5.10 -6.45 17.42
C VAL A 317 6.52 -6.55 18.01
N THR A 318 6.67 -7.00 19.25
CA THR A 318 7.99 -7.15 19.90
C THR A 318 8.95 -8.07 19.12
N ARG A 319 8.44 -9.15 18.51
CA ARG A 319 9.24 -10.07 17.70
C ARG A 319 9.72 -9.46 16.38
N LYS A 320 8.92 -8.58 15.79
CA LYS A 320 9.15 -8.01 14.46
C LYS A 320 9.86 -6.64 14.49
N GLU A 321 9.72 -5.89 15.57
CA GLU A 321 10.36 -4.58 15.71
C GLU A 321 11.89 -4.62 15.58
N GLY A 322 12.45 -3.49 15.13
CA GLY A 322 13.87 -3.27 14.97
C GLY A 322 14.44 -3.69 13.62
N GLY A 323 15.70 -3.38 13.41
CA GLY A 323 16.42 -3.74 12.19
C GLY A 323 16.71 -5.23 12.10
N TRP A 324 16.72 -5.75 10.88
CA TRP A 324 17.07 -7.13 10.61
C TRP A 324 18.35 -7.20 9.78
N ALA A 325 19.26 -8.12 10.17
CA ALA A 325 20.34 -8.58 9.32
C ALA A 325 19.86 -9.82 8.56
N LEU A 326 19.90 -9.78 7.24
CA LEU A 326 19.48 -10.88 6.39
C LEU A 326 20.67 -11.51 5.68
N ARG A 327 20.73 -12.84 5.67
CA ARG A 327 21.65 -13.63 4.87
C ARG A 327 20.91 -14.15 3.64
N ILE A 328 21.54 -13.98 2.47
CA ILE A 328 21.06 -14.52 1.19
C ILE A 328 21.42 -16.02 1.16
N LEU A 329 20.41 -16.85 0.99
CA LEU A 329 20.57 -18.28 0.83
C LEU A 329 20.41 -18.62 -0.65
N HIS A 330 21.47 -19.13 -1.28
CA HIS A 330 21.36 -19.62 -2.64
C HIS A 330 20.64 -20.97 -2.61
N GLY A 331 19.55 -21.09 -3.34
CA GLY A 331 18.95 -22.38 -3.62
C GLY A 331 19.99 -23.28 -4.27
N GLY A 332 20.19 -24.46 -3.73
CA GLY A 332 21.14 -25.45 -4.24
C GLY A 332 20.72 -26.02 -5.61
#